data_e67ad9eb2e188d7da33ebea3d25195fb
#
_entry.id   e67ad9eb2e188d7da33ebea3d25195fb
#
_cell.length_a   1.000
_cell.length_b   1.000
_cell.length_c   1.000
_cell.angle_alpha   90.00
_cell.angle_beta   90.00
_cell.angle_gamma   90.00
#
_symmetry.space_group_name_H-M   'P 1'
#
loop_
_entity.id
_entity.type
_entity.pdbx_description
1 polymer ?
#
loop_
_entity_poly.entity_id
_entity_poly.type
_entity_poly.pdbx_seq_one_letter_code
_entity_poly.pdbx_strand_id
1 'polypeptide(L)'
;MRTDTEIKDGIFHYIKGTRLETAVTGQLLKTRRPKNSDKEDIVISVLANEGTQKQEAVVNVNIYVQDNTIDGQPEEDSIRCRELGNIAKEVLEVFRVDGARVALSRPPRSFEAEDIPWHIVNCKLDYQLINE
;
A
#
# COMPACT_ATOMS: atom_id res chain seq x y z
N MET A 1 -6.16 -20.40 -9.46
CA MET A 1 -6.31 -18.95 -9.41
C MET A 1 -6.65 -18.48 -8.01
N ARG A 2 -6.18 -17.31 -7.65
CA ARG A 2 -6.46 -16.71 -6.33
C ARG A 2 -7.51 -15.62 -6.43
N THR A 3 -8.37 -15.58 -5.44
CA THR A 3 -9.36 -14.51 -5.30
C THR A 3 -8.68 -13.23 -4.83
N ASP A 4 -9.37 -12.10 -4.97
CA ASP A 4 -8.87 -10.82 -4.46
C ASP A 4 -8.55 -10.91 -2.97
N THR A 5 -9.39 -11.58 -2.20
CA THR A 5 -9.17 -11.74 -0.75
C THR A 5 -7.91 -12.54 -0.46
N GLU A 6 -7.67 -13.61 -1.21
CA GLU A 6 -6.46 -14.42 -1.03
C GLU A 6 -5.20 -13.63 -1.38
N ILE A 7 -5.25 -12.82 -2.45
CA ILE A 7 -4.14 -11.95 -2.83
C ILE A 7 -3.86 -10.92 -1.71
N LYS A 8 -4.89 -10.27 -1.20
CA LYS A 8 -4.75 -9.31 -0.10
C LYS A 8 -4.19 -9.96 1.16
N ASP A 9 -4.66 -11.15 1.50
CA ASP A 9 -4.17 -11.90 2.67
C ASP A 9 -2.69 -12.21 2.55
N GLY A 10 -2.24 -12.64 1.38
CA GLY A 10 -0.82 -12.95 1.16
C GLY A 10 0.06 -11.72 1.34
N ILE A 11 -0.33 -10.61 0.74
CA ILE A 11 0.42 -9.35 0.86
C ILE A 11 0.39 -8.82 2.29
N PHE A 12 -0.77 -8.91 2.95
CA PHE A 12 -0.90 -8.54 4.36
C PHE A 12 0.09 -9.32 5.23
N HIS A 13 0.14 -10.64 5.07
CA HIS A 13 1.06 -11.47 5.86
C HIS A 13 2.52 -11.14 5.57
N TYR A 14 2.85 -10.81 4.32
CA TYR A 14 4.20 -10.40 3.98
C TYR A 14 4.61 -9.09 4.68
N ILE A 15 3.73 -8.09 4.65
CA ILE A 15 4.03 -6.76 5.22
C ILE A 15 4.04 -6.80 6.75
N LYS A 16 3.24 -7.66 7.34
CA LYS A 16 3.13 -7.76 8.81
C LYS A 16 4.48 -8.09 9.44
N GLY A 17 4.88 -7.28 10.41
CA GLY A 17 6.16 -7.44 11.10
C GLY A 17 7.36 -6.82 10.38
N THR A 18 7.18 -6.29 9.16
CA THR A 18 8.26 -5.59 8.46
C THR A 18 8.43 -4.16 8.98
N ARG A 19 9.54 -3.52 8.56
CA ARG A 19 9.79 -2.12 8.89
C ARG A 19 8.66 -1.20 8.43
N LEU A 20 7.96 -1.55 7.36
CA LEU A 20 6.86 -0.73 6.86
C LEU A 20 5.70 -0.69 7.85
N GLU A 21 5.30 -1.85 8.35
CA GLU A 21 4.22 -1.90 9.36
C GLU A 21 4.63 -1.17 10.65
N THR A 22 5.85 -1.38 11.11
CA THR A 22 6.30 -0.81 12.37
C THR A 22 6.60 0.69 12.30
N ALA A 23 6.85 1.22 11.10
CA ALA A 23 7.15 2.65 10.90
C ALA A 23 5.91 3.54 11.00
N VAL A 24 4.72 3.02 10.67
CA VAL A 24 3.50 3.82 10.70
C VAL A 24 2.90 3.87 12.10
N THR A 25 2.13 4.91 12.38
CA THR A 25 1.47 5.09 13.67
C THR A 25 0.16 4.33 13.78
N GLY A 26 -0.40 3.90 12.66
CA GLY A 26 -1.70 3.25 12.57
C GLY A 26 -1.64 1.75 12.34
N GLN A 27 -2.56 1.25 11.54
CA GLN A 27 -2.79 -0.17 11.35
C GLN A 27 -2.55 -0.60 9.90
N LEU A 28 -2.22 -1.87 9.72
CA LEU A 28 -2.22 -2.53 8.41
C LEU A 28 -3.61 -3.17 8.21
N LEU A 29 -4.28 -2.81 7.12
CA LEU A 29 -5.69 -3.14 6.87
C LEU A 29 -5.89 -3.71 5.48
N LYS A 30 -6.85 -4.63 5.34
CA LYS A 30 -7.18 -5.29 4.07
C LYS A 30 -8.47 -4.79 3.43
N THR A 31 -9.23 -3.97 4.10
CA THR A 31 -10.53 -3.51 3.59
C THR A 31 -10.61 -2.00 3.51
N ARG A 32 -10.61 -1.34 4.62
CA ARG A 32 -10.75 0.11 4.67
C ARG A 32 -10.14 0.69 5.93
N ARG A 33 -9.82 1.95 5.87
CA ARG A 33 -9.35 2.72 7.00
C ARG A 33 -10.47 2.91 8.02
N PRO A 34 -10.19 2.83 9.34
CA PRO A 34 -11.20 3.16 10.34
C PRO A 34 -11.75 4.57 10.14
N LYS A 35 -13.06 4.73 10.37
CA LYS A 35 -13.71 6.03 10.25
C LYS A 35 -13.08 7.03 11.22
N ASN A 36 -12.78 8.22 10.72
CA ASN A 36 -12.15 9.31 11.50
C ASN A 36 -10.80 8.94 12.13
N SER A 37 -10.07 8.03 11.51
CA SER A 37 -8.71 7.69 11.97
C SER A 37 -7.81 8.91 11.91
N ASP A 38 -7.04 9.14 12.97
CA ASP A 38 -6.01 10.17 13.04
C ASP A 38 -4.60 9.55 12.95
N LYS A 39 -4.51 8.32 12.48
CA LYS A 39 -3.27 7.55 12.40
C LYS A 39 -2.85 7.30 10.95
N GLU A 40 -1.56 7.02 10.77
CA GLU A 40 -1.02 6.60 9.49
C GLU A 40 -1.38 5.13 9.28
N ASP A 41 -2.45 4.89 8.55
CA ASP A 41 -2.90 3.53 8.26
C ASP A 41 -2.40 3.08 6.89
N ILE A 42 -2.15 1.79 6.75
CA ILE A 42 -1.81 1.15 5.49
C ILE A 42 -3.01 0.33 5.04
N VAL A 43 -3.51 0.60 3.84
CA VAL A 43 -4.67 -0.13 3.30
C VAL A 43 -4.26 -0.84 2.02
N ILE A 44 -4.52 -2.14 1.95
CA ILE A 44 -4.26 -2.98 0.79
C ILE A 44 -5.55 -3.15 0.01
N SER A 45 -5.51 -2.90 -1.30
CA SER A 45 -6.67 -3.14 -2.17
C SER A 45 -6.22 -3.74 -3.49
N VAL A 46 -7.07 -4.57 -4.09
CA VAL A 46 -6.83 -5.15 -5.41
C VAL A 46 -7.57 -4.30 -6.42
N LEU A 47 -6.81 -3.74 -7.37
CA LEU A 47 -7.37 -2.88 -8.42
C LEU A 47 -7.84 -3.69 -9.63
N ALA A 48 -7.08 -4.71 -10.00
CA ALA A 48 -7.39 -5.59 -11.11
C ALA A 48 -6.86 -6.99 -10.83
N ASN A 49 -7.57 -8.01 -11.30
CA ASN A 49 -7.20 -9.40 -11.08
C ASN A 49 -7.68 -10.22 -12.27
N GLU A 50 -6.76 -10.63 -13.12
CA GLU A 50 -7.06 -11.29 -14.40
C GLU A 50 -6.14 -12.46 -14.65
N GLY A 51 -6.58 -13.35 -15.52
CA GLY A 51 -5.74 -14.39 -16.06
C GLY A 51 -6.34 -15.79 -16.01
N THR A 52 -5.73 -16.67 -16.81
CA THR A 52 -6.09 -18.06 -16.90
C THR A 52 -4.90 -18.93 -16.48
N GLN A 53 -3.94 -19.19 -17.38
CA GLN A 53 -2.73 -19.94 -17.04
C GLN A 53 -1.75 -19.11 -16.23
N LYS A 54 -1.71 -17.81 -16.49
CA LYS A 54 -0.92 -16.85 -15.74
C LYS A 54 -1.84 -15.80 -15.16
N GLN A 55 -1.90 -15.75 -13.86
CA GLN A 55 -2.71 -14.73 -13.18
C GLN A 55 -1.88 -13.48 -12.97
N GLU A 56 -2.45 -12.35 -13.37
CA GLU A 56 -1.87 -11.04 -13.16
C GLU A 56 -2.84 -10.17 -12.39
N ALA A 57 -2.35 -9.53 -11.35
CA ALA A 57 -3.15 -8.61 -10.56
C ALA A 57 -2.39 -7.33 -10.31
N VAL A 58 -3.13 -6.25 -10.10
CA VAL A 58 -2.60 -4.96 -9.68
C VAL A 58 -3.12 -4.69 -8.28
N VAL A 59 -2.19 -4.46 -7.37
CA VAL A 59 -2.50 -4.26 -5.96
C VAL A 59 -1.99 -2.90 -5.53
N ASN A 60 -2.82 -2.15 -4.84
CA ASN A 60 -2.41 -0.90 -4.21
C ASN A 60 -2.14 -1.12 -2.73
N VAL A 61 -1.00 -0.64 -2.29
CA VAL A 61 -0.69 -0.49 -0.87
C VAL A 61 -0.63 1.01 -0.61
N ASN A 62 -1.64 1.53 0.05
CA ASN A 62 -1.80 2.96 0.28
C ASN A 62 -1.51 3.30 1.73
N ILE A 63 -0.59 4.25 1.93
CA ILE A 63 -0.18 4.72 3.25
C ILE A 63 -0.73 6.13 3.44
N TYR A 64 -1.56 6.33 4.45
CA TYR A 64 -2.16 7.63 4.74
C TYR A 64 -1.24 8.45 5.62
N VAL A 65 -0.93 9.67 5.18
CA VAL A 65 -0.05 10.61 5.89
C VAL A 65 -0.80 11.92 6.11
N GLN A 66 -0.88 12.35 7.36
CA GLN A 66 -1.58 13.59 7.71
C GLN A 66 -0.85 14.80 7.15
N ASP A 67 -1.61 15.74 6.59
CA ASP A 67 -1.05 16.99 6.11
C ASP A 67 -0.60 17.89 7.25
N ASN A 68 0.39 18.75 6.96
CA ASN A 68 0.72 19.88 7.82
C ASN A 68 -0.28 21.00 7.56
N THR A 69 -0.50 21.85 8.55
CA THR A 69 -1.29 23.06 8.38
C THR A 69 -0.33 24.24 8.32
N ILE A 70 -0.27 24.90 7.15
CA ILE A 70 0.57 26.08 6.93
C ILE A 70 -0.32 27.23 6.51
N ASP A 71 -0.27 28.33 7.26
CA ASP A 71 -1.13 29.50 7.02
C ASP A 71 -2.62 29.14 6.94
N GLY A 72 -3.06 28.20 7.79
CA GLY A 72 -4.45 27.75 7.83
C GLY A 72 -4.85 26.80 6.70
N GLN A 73 -3.91 26.37 5.86
CA GLN A 73 -4.17 25.45 4.73
C GLN A 73 -3.47 24.13 4.91
N PRO A 74 -4.15 23.00 4.58
CA PRO A 74 -3.48 21.71 4.61
C PRO A 74 -2.50 21.59 3.44
N GLU A 75 -1.30 21.11 3.73
CA GLU A 75 -0.26 20.85 2.75
C GLU A 75 0.41 19.52 3.02
N GLU A 76 0.88 18.87 1.96
CA GLU A 76 1.60 17.60 2.08
C GLU A 76 2.75 17.69 3.09
N ASP A 77 2.80 16.74 4.01
CA ASP A 77 4.00 16.52 4.82
C ASP A 77 5.03 15.76 3.98
N SER A 78 5.77 16.49 3.17
CA SER A 78 6.70 15.92 2.19
C SER A 78 7.81 15.12 2.85
N ILE A 79 8.25 15.53 4.02
CA ILE A 79 9.31 14.82 4.77
C ILE A 79 8.80 13.44 5.16
N ARG A 80 7.60 13.39 5.76
CA ARG A 80 7.02 12.12 6.20
C ARG A 80 6.64 11.21 5.04
N CYS A 81 6.07 11.78 3.97
CA CYS A 81 5.76 11.01 2.75
C CYS A 81 7.02 10.39 2.15
N ARG A 82 8.13 11.13 2.14
CA ARG A 82 9.41 10.61 1.63
C ARG A 82 9.96 9.50 2.53
N GLU A 83 9.92 9.69 3.84
CA GLU A 83 10.38 8.65 4.78
C GLU A 83 9.63 7.34 4.58
N LEU A 84 8.31 7.40 4.59
CA LEU A 84 7.49 6.21 4.43
C LEU A 84 7.58 5.64 3.03
N GLY A 85 7.69 6.49 2.01
CA GLY A 85 7.89 6.04 0.63
C GLY A 85 9.20 5.28 0.45
N ASN A 86 10.27 5.73 1.08
CA ASN A 86 11.56 5.05 1.02
C ASN A 86 11.54 3.71 1.75
N ILE A 87 10.88 3.64 2.91
CA ILE A 87 10.72 2.38 3.62
C ILE A 87 9.88 1.40 2.80
N ALA A 88 8.79 1.89 2.22
CA ALA A 88 7.93 1.07 1.36
C ALA A 88 8.70 0.55 0.14
N LYS A 89 9.53 1.40 -0.48
CA LYS A 89 10.35 0.99 -1.61
C LYS A 89 11.28 -0.17 -1.24
N GLU A 90 11.94 -0.10 -0.09
CA GLU A 90 12.82 -1.17 0.37
C GLU A 90 12.06 -2.47 0.62
N VAL A 91 10.91 -2.38 1.28
CA VAL A 91 10.13 -3.56 1.68
C VAL A 91 9.40 -4.19 0.49
N LEU A 92 8.89 -3.36 -0.43
CA LEU A 92 7.99 -3.80 -1.49
C LEU A 92 8.64 -3.91 -2.86
N GLU A 93 9.93 -3.63 -3.01
CA GLU A 93 10.58 -3.57 -4.32
C GLU A 93 10.34 -4.85 -5.13
N VAL A 94 10.66 -6.00 -4.56
CA VAL A 94 10.33 -7.30 -5.13
C VAL A 94 10.30 -8.34 -4.02
N PHE A 95 9.30 -9.19 -4.03
CA PHE A 95 9.19 -10.28 -3.05
C PHE A 95 8.34 -11.41 -3.61
N ARG A 96 8.36 -12.53 -2.90
CA ARG A 96 7.52 -13.67 -3.22
C ARG A 96 6.59 -13.96 -2.06
N VAL A 97 5.37 -14.31 -2.39
CA VAL A 97 4.38 -14.72 -1.41
C VAL A 97 3.50 -15.82 -2.01
N ASP A 98 3.45 -16.96 -1.33
CA ASP A 98 2.63 -18.11 -1.75
C ASP A 98 2.87 -18.53 -3.22
N GLY A 99 4.13 -18.46 -3.67
CA GLY A 99 4.50 -18.79 -5.04
C GLY A 99 4.32 -17.68 -6.06
N ALA A 100 3.70 -16.57 -5.71
CA ALA A 100 3.57 -15.43 -6.59
C ALA A 100 4.77 -14.52 -6.49
N ARG A 101 5.13 -13.90 -7.62
CA ARG A 101 6.12 -12.82 -7.65
C ARG A 101 5.39 -11.49 -7.58
N VAL A 102 5.80 -10.64 -6.66
CA VAL A 102 5.21 -9.32 -6.47
C VAL A 102 6.30 -8.27 -6.52
N ALA A 103 6.07 -7.19 -7.24
CA ALA A 103 7.06 -6.12 -7.37
C ALA A 103 6.40 -4.76 -7.55
N LEU A 104 7.07 -3.71 -7.07
CA LEU A 104 6.65 -2.34 -7.38
C LEU A 104 6.70 -2.11 -8.87
N SER A 105 5.61 -1.62 -9.46
CA SER A 105 5.54 -1.28 -10.87
C SER A 105 6.19 0.07 -11.17
N ARG A 106 6.32 0.91 -10.17
CA ARG A 106 6.96 2.22 -10.24
C ARG A 106 7.35 2.69 -8.84
N PRO A 107 8.20 3.71 -8.69
CA PRO A 107 8.48 4.26 -7.37
C PRO A 107 7.20 4.71 -6.66
N PRO A 108 7.11 4.57 -5.34
CA PRO A 108 5.99 5.10 -4.58
C PRO A 108 5.81 6.60 -4.85
N ARG A 109 4.59 7.06 -4.90
CA ARG A 109 4.31 8.48 -5.07
C ARG A 109 3.09 8.91 -4.26
N SER A 110 3.06 10.19 -3.88
CA SER A 110 1.99 10.72 -3.06
C SER A 110 0.99 11.52 -3.89
N PHE A 111 -0.26 11.53 -3.44
CA PHE A 111 -1.31 12.35 -3.99
C PHE A 111 -2.30 12.73 -2.87
N GLU A 112 -3.08 13.77 -3.11
CA GLU A 112 -4.08 14.21 -2.14
C GLU A 112 -5.16 13.15 -1.93
N ALA A 113 -5.52 12.94 -0.66
CA ALA A 113 -6.68 12.13 -0.34
C ALA A 113 -7.95 12.98 -0.54
N GLU A 114 -9.03 12.34 -1.02
CA GLU A 114 -10.29 13.02 -1.25
C GLU A 114 -10.96 13.41 0.07
N ASP A 115 -11.42 14.65 0.15
CA ASP A 115 -12.26 15.18 1.22
C ASP A 115 -11.66 15.16 2.63
N ILE A 116 -10.37 14.93 2.77
CA ILE A 116 -9.69 14.94 4.07
C ILE A 116 -8.32 15.61 3.94
N PRO A 117 -7.78 16.20 5.01
CA PRO A 117 -6.47 16.85 4.97
C PRO A 117 -5.34 15.84 5.14
N TRP A 118 -5.25 14.92 4.20
CA TRP A 118 -4.29 13.80 4.18
C TRP A 118 -3.73 13.62 2.79
N HIS A 119 -2.53 13.05 2.70
CA HIS A 119 -1.98 12.53 1.45
C HIS A 119 -1.85 11.03 1.54
N ILE A 120 -1.86 10.39 0.39
CA ILE A 120 -1.68 8.94 0.28
C ILE A 120 -0.36 8.68 -0.44
N VAL A 121 0.54 7.93 0.22
CA VAL A 121 1.71 7.37 -0.45
C VAL A 121 1.25 6.07 -1.10
N ASN A 122 1.15 6.08 -2.42
CA ASN A 122 0.65 4.95 -3.18
C ASN A 122 1.80 4.07 -3.66
N CYS A 123 1.73 2.80 -3.30
CA CYS A 123 2.64 1.76 -3.77
C CYS A 123 1.84 0.81 -4.65
N LYS A 124 2.05 0.90 -5.95
CA LYS A 124 1.36 0.05 -6.93
C LYS A 124 2.20 -1.18 -7.20
N LEU A 125 1.64 -2.35 -6.95
CA LEU A 125 2.32 -3.64 -7.08
C LEU A 125 1.78 -4.43 -8.26
N ASP A 126 2.69 -5.06 -9.00
CA ASP A 126 2.36 -6.08 -9.97
C ASP A 126 2.49 -7.46 -9.31
N TYR A 127 1.41 -8.22 -9.34
CA TYR A 127 1.33 -9.55 -8.75
C TYR A 127 1.24 -10.57 -9.89
N GLN A 128 2.14 -11.55 -9.91
CA GLN A 128 2.18 -12.56 -10.96
C GLN A 128 2.22 -13.96 -10.36
N LEU A 129 1.25 -14.78 -10.73
CA LEU A 129 1.16 -16.18 -10.32
C LEU A 129 0.98 -17.04 -11.57
N ILE A 130 1.84 -18.04 -11.73
CA ILE A 130 1.67 -19.04 -12.79
C ILE A 130 0.81 -20.15 -12.23
N ASN A 131 -0.34 -20.37 -12.83
CA ASN A 131 -1.26 -21.44 -12.47
C ASN A 131 -0.84 -22.74 -13.16
N GLU A 132 -0.79 -23.80 -12.39
CA GLU A 132 -0.45 -25.14 -12.90
C GLU A 132 -1.69 -26.03 -13.00
#